data_9a167ce2a9d69ae24d7c3caab2d0136a
#
_entry.id   9a167ce2a9d69ae24d7c3caab2d0136a
#
_cell.length_a   1.000
_cell.length_b   1.000
_cell.length_c   1.000
_cell.angle_alpha   90.00
_cell.angle_beta   90.00
_cell.angle_gamma   90.00
#
_symmetry.space_group_name_H-M   'P 1'
#
loop_
_entity.id
_entity.type
_entity.pdbx_description
1 polymer ?
#
loop_
_entity_poly.entity_id
_entity_poly.type
_entity_poly.pdbx_seq_one_letter_code
_entity_poly.pdbx_strand_id
1 'polypeptide(L)'
;MACILHIDTSTDVCSVAVSEDSHVIFEQTDRTGPNHAERLGTFVDEALSFTDNHAIPFDAVAVSGGPGSYTGLRIGVSMAKGICYARDLKLISVPTLELLCVPVLLREMVEEGALLCPMIDARRMEVYAGVYDRALRPVREVQADVVDAETYKTWLNRGKVYFFGGGAKKCMETINHPNACYIDGIEPLAKWMQPLAERRLMQEQTEDVAYYEPFYLKDFVAKMPKKLL
;
A
#
# COMPACT_ATOMS: atom_id res chain seq x y z
N MET A 1 -4.96 12.28 20.49
CA MET A 1 -5.19 10.84 20.43
C MET A 1 -6.06 10.60 19.22
N ALA A 2 -5.66 9.76 18.29
CA ALA A 2 -6.43 9.51 17.07
C ALA A 2 -6.70 8.02 16.92
N CYS A 3 -7.96 7.65 16.67
CA CYS A 3 -8.36 6.31 16.30
C CYS A 3 -8.65 6.25 14.79
N ILE A 4 -7.95 5.38 14.07
CA ILE A 4 -8.02 5.29 12.61
C ILE A 4 -8.30 3.85 12.19
N LEU A 5 -9.31 3.67 11.34
CA LEU A 5 -9.54 2.41 10.61
C LEU A 5 -8.67 2.39 9.36
N HIS A 6 -7.90 1.33 9.16
CA HIS A 6 -7.01 1.16 8.01
C HIS A 6 -7.49 0.03 7.12
N ILE A 7 -7.51 0.24 5.80
CA ILE A 7 -7.98 -0.73 4.79
C ILE A 7 -6.94 -0.85 3.68
N ASP A 8 -6.42 -2.07 3.46
CA ASP A 8 -5.59 -2.37 2.28
C ASP A 8 -6.19 -3.50 1.45
N THR A 9 -6.33 -3.22 0.16
CA THR A 9 -6.78 -4.15 -0.89
C THR A 9 -6.00 -3.93 -2.18
N SER A 10 -4.81 -3.33 -2.07
CA SER A 10 -4.01 -2.90 -3.22
C SER A 10 -3.31 -4.04 -3.97
N THR A 11 -3.20 -5.23 -3.34
CA THR A 11 -2.61 -6.45 -3.92
C THR A 11 -3.57 -7.62 -3.78
N ASP A 12 -3.10 -8.88 -3.86
CA ASP A 12 -3.93 -10.06 -3.62
C ASP A 12 -4.24 -10.27 -2.13
N VAL A 13 -3.55 -9.57 -1.23
CA VAL A 13 -3.79 -9.60 0.21
C VAL A 13 -4.92 -8.63 0.58
N CYS A 14 -5.86 -9.08 1.40
CA CYS A 14 -6.89 -8.24 2.00
C CYS A 14 -6.56 -8.03 3.48
N SER A 15 -6.44 -6.80 3.93
CA SER A 15 -6.18 -6.52 5.34
C SER A 15 -6.93 -5.31 5.86
N VAL A 16 -7.30 -5.38 7.14
CA VAL A 16 -7.94 -4.31 7.93
C VAL A 16 -7.21 -4.22 9.26
N ALA A 17 -7.02 -3.00 9.75
CA ALA A 17 -6.46 -2.77 11.08
C ALA A 17 -7.14 -1.55 11.72
N VAL A 18 -7.07 -1.47 13.04
CA VAL A 18 -7.41 -0.28 13.80
C VAL A 18 -6.20 0.15 14.58
N SER A 19 -5.88 1.42 14.52
CA SER A 19 -4.87 2.02 15.40
C SER A 19 -5.50 3.06 16.32
N GLU A 20 -5.01 3.11 17.56
CA GLU A 20 -5.32 4.13 18.55
C GLU A 20 -4.00 4.57 19.20
N ASP A 21 -3.77 5.88 19.25
CA ASP A 21 -2.59 6.46 19.90
C ASP A 21 -1.26 5.81 19.48
N SER A 22 -1.04 5.71 18.18
CA SER A 22 0.17 5.13 17.57
C SER A 22 0.35 3.63 17.79
N HIS A 23 -0.65 2.93 18.29
CA HIS A 23 -0.64 1.48 18.49
C HIS A 23 -1.70 0.80 17.64
N VAL A 24 -1.36 -0.30 17.01
CA VAL A 24 -2.34 -1.18 16.35
C VAL A 24 -3.03 -2.01 17.43
N ILE A 25 -4.35 -1.82 17.58
CA ILE A 25 -5.17 -2.47 18.61
C ILE A 25 -6.05 -3.59 18.04
N PHE A 26 -6.20 -3.66 16.71
CA PHE A 26 -6.93 -4.71 16.00
C PHE A 26 -6.31 -4.94 14.63
N GLU A 27 -6.20 -6.19 14.19
CA GLU A 27 -5.78 -6.52 12.83
C GLU A 27 -6.44 -7.81 12.32
N GLN A 28 -6.81 -7.80 11.02
CA GLN A 28 -7.24 -8.96 10.26
C GLN A 28 -6.54 -8.98 8.90
N THR A 29 -6.14 -10.18 8.45
CA THR A 29 -5.43 -10.34 7.17
C THR A 29 -5.80 -11.66 6.52
N ASP A 30 -6.16 -11.62 5.24
CA ASP A 30 -6.34 -12.79 4.39
C ASP A 30 -5.35 -12.78 3.22
N ARG A 31 -4.59 -13.87 3.08
CA ARG A 31 -3.60 -14.12 2.01
C ARG A 31 -4.01 -15.25 1.06
N THR A 32 -5.24 -15.73 1.17
CA THR A 32 -5.70 -16.90 0.39
C THR A 32 -6.01 -16.59 -1.08
N GLY A 33 -5.92 -15.32 -1.48
CA GLY A 33 -6.11 -14.89 -2.87
C GLY A 33 -6.98 -13.63 -2.98
N PRO A 34 -7.36 -13.20 -4.17
CA PRO A 34 -8.09 -11.96 -4.40
C PRO A 34 -9.56 -12.04 -3.97
N ASN A 35 -9.81 -12.28 -2.68
CA ASN A 35 -11.13 -12.47 -2.07
C ASN A 35 -11.68 -11.18 -1.43
N HIS A 36 -11.22 -9.99 -1.90
CA HIS A 36 -11.56 -8.71 -1.27
C HIS A 36 -13.06 -8.48 -1.12
N ALA A 37 -13.86 -8.86 -2.14
CA ALA A 37 -15.31 -8.66 -2.11
C ALA A 37 -16.01 -9.49 -1.01
N GLU A 38 -15.45 -10.65 -0.65
CA GLU A 38 -16.02 -11.54 0.36
C GLU A 38 -15.49 -11.24 1.77
N ARG A 39 -14.19 -10.90 1.87
CA ARG A 39 -13.50 -10.77 3.16
C ARG A 39 -13.56 -9.38 3.76
N LEU A 40 -13.47 -8.34 2.92
CA LEU A 40 -13.35 -6.98 3.42
C LEU A 40 -14.54 -6.57 4.28
N GLY A 41 -15.77 -6.91 3.85
CA GLY A 41 -16.98 -6.61 4.63
C GLY A 41 -16.96 -7.21 6.03
N THR A 42 -16.57 -8.49 6.14
CA THR A 42 -16.45 -9.19 7.43
C THR A 42 -15.37 -8.56 8.32
N PHE A 43 -14.19 -8.27 7.78
CA PHE A 43 -13.09 -7.69 8.56
C PHE A 43 -13.41 -6.27 9.05
N VAL A 44 -14.10 -5.48 8.22
CA VAL A 44 -14.57 -4.14 8.62
C VAL A 44 -15.64 -4.25 9.70
N ASP A 45 -16.62 -5.15 9.57
CA ASP A 45 -17.66 -5.35 10.57
C ASP A 45 -17.07 -5.78 11.93
N GLU A 46 -16.11 -6.69 11.92
CA GLU A 46 -15.37 -7.09 13.12
C GLU A 46 -14.60 -5.92 13.75
N ALA A 47 -13.93 -5.07 12.93
CA ALA A 47 -13.20 -3.89 13.41
C ALA A 47 -14.14 -2.85 14.02
N LEU A 48 -15.29 -2.58 13.37
CA LEU A 48 -16.31 -1.66 13.87
C LEU A 48 -16.94 -2.18 15.17
N SER A 49 -17.27 -3.47 15.22
CA SER A 49 -17.81 -4.12 16.42
C SER A 49 -16.81 -4.08 17.58
N PHE A 50 -15.50 -4.30 17.30
CA PHE A 50 -14.46 -4.20 18.29
C PHE A 50 -14.42 -2.80 18.92
N THR A 51 -14.36 -1.75 18.12
CA THR A 51 -14.30 -0.36 18.63
C THR A 51 -15.59 0.09 19.31
N ASP A 52 -16.76 -0.28 18.76
CA ASP A 52 -18.06 0.04 19.36
C ASP A 52 -18.20 -0.63 20.76
N ASN A 53 -17.77 -1.88 20.92
CA ASN A 53 -17.78 -2.60 22.20
C ASN A 53 -16.82 -2.01 23.26
N HIS A 54 -15.78 -1.32 22.83
CA HIS A 54 -14.81 -0.66 23.71
C HIS A 54 -15.05 0.84 23.86
N ALA A 55 -16.12 1.37 23.24
CA ALA A 55 -16.46 2.80 23.22
C ALA A 55 -15.32 3.69 22.67
N ILE A 56 -14.62 3.20 21.65
CA ILE A 56 -13.53 3.91 20.97
C ILE A 56 -14.09 4.57 19.70
N PRO A 57 -14.24 5.90 19.63
CA PRO A 57 -14.72 6.59 18.44
C PRO A 57 -13.63 6.69 17.38
N PHE A 58 -13.98 6.50 16.11
CA PHE A 58 -13.06 6.77 15.01
C PHE A 58 -12.97 8.26 14.67
N ASP A 59 -11.75 8.71 14.32
CA ASP A 59 -11.48 10.06 13.77
C ASP A 59 -11.39 10.03 12.24
N ALA A 60 -10.92 8.92 11.66
CA ALA A 60 -10.70 8.80 10.23
C ALA A 60 -10.72 7.36 9.74
N VAL A 61 -10.83 7.20 8.42
CA VAL A 61 -10.55 5.96 7.70
C VAL A 61 -9.39 6.19 6.74
N ALA A 62 -8.36 5.37 6.83
CA ALA A 62 -7.23 5.36 5.91
C ALA A 62 -7.35 4.19 4.93
N VAL A 63 -7.08 4.44 3.66
CA VAL A 63 -7.14 3.41 2.61
C VAL A 63 -5.92 3.49 1.70
N SER A 64 -5.46 2.34 1.20
CA SER A 64 -4.43 2.32 0.16
C SER A 64 -4.93 3.01 -1.10
N GLY A 65 -4.23 4.09 -1.47
CA GLY A 65 -4.60 4.96 -2.59
C GLY A 65 -4.02 4.55 -3.94
N GLY A 66 -3.23 3.47 -3.99
CA GLY A 66 -2.56 3.00 -5.21
C GLY A 66 -1.09 3.45 -5.31
N PRO A 67 -0.38 2.97 -6.36
CA PRO A 67 -0.87 2.05 -7.38
C PRO A 67 -1.10 0.62 -6.86
N GLY A 68 -1.83 -0.20 -7.63
CA GLY A 68 -2.12 -1.57 -7.24
C GLY A 68 -3.16 -2.26 -8.13
N SER A 69 -3.79 -3.29 -7.59
CA SER A 69 -4.89 -4.01 -8.23
C SER A 69 -6.07 -3.06 -8.49
N TYR A 70 -6.42 -2.85 -9.77
CA TYR A 70 -7.53 -1.97 -10.15
C TYR A 70 -8.84 -2.31 -9.42
N THR A 71 -9.23 -3.59 -9.42
CA THR A 71 -10.44 -4.06 -8.75
C THR A 71 -10.31 -3.95 -7.23
N GLY A 72 -9.16 -4.34 -6.69
CA GLY A 72 -8.90 -4.27 -5.25
C GLY A 72 -9.01 -2.83 -4.72
N LEU A 73 -8.31 -1.88 -5.35
CA LEU A 73 -8.37 -0.46 -4.97
C LEU A 73 -9.80 0.09 -4.99
N ARG A 74 -10.60 -0.27 -6.00
CA ARG A 74 -12.01 0.16 -6.06
C ARG A 74 -12.85 -0.38 -4.91
N ILE A 75 -12.66 -1.65 -4.56
CA ILE A 75 -13.37 -2.28 -3.43
C ILE A 75 -13.01 -1.57 -2.13
N GLY A 76 -11.71 -1.40 -1.84
CA GLY A 76 -11.25 -0.75 -0.62
C GLY A 76 -11.70 0.70 -0.50
N VAL A 77 -11.51 1.49 -1.57
CA VAL A 77 -11.92 2.90 -1.59
C VAL A 77 -13.44 3.05 -1.47
N SER A 78 -14.23 2.20 -2.14
CA SER A 78 -15.68 2.25 -2.02
C SER A 78 -16.16 1.96 -0.59
N MET A 79 -15.54 0.96 0.07
CA MET A 79 -15.80 0.65 1.49
C MET A 79 -15.42 1.83 2.38
N ALA A 80 -14.22 2.38 2.24
CA ALA A 80 -13.75 3.51 3.03
C ALA A 80 -14.66 4.75 2.88
N LYS A 81 -15.03 5.10 1.64
CA LYS A 81 -15.96 6.21 1.35
C LYS A 81 -17.33 5.98 1.98
N GLY A 82 -17.87 4.76 1.92
CA GLY A 82 -19.14 4.41 2.53
C GLY A 82 -19.14 4.60 4.05
N ILE A 83 -18.08 4.17 4.72
CA ILE A 83 -17.91 4.33 6.17
C ILE A 83 -17.74 5.80 6.53
N CYS A 84 -16.88 6.54 5.80
CA CYS A 84 -16.67 7.96 6.05
C CYS A 84 -17.96 8.76 5.90
N TYR A 85 -18.74 8.49 4.84
CA TYR A 85 -20.01 9.16 4.61
C TYR A 85 -21.05 8.83 5.71
N ALA A 86 -21.14 7.56 6.12
CA ALA A 86 -22.14 7.13 7.10
C ALA A 86 -21.86 7.60 8.53
N ARG A 87 -20.57 7.78 8.88
CA ARG A 87 -20.14 8.13 10.24
C ARG A 87 -19.53 9.55 10.34
N ASP A 88 -19.61 10.35 9.28
CA ASP A 88 -19.03 11.71 9.18
C ASP A 88 -17.53 11.73 9.54
N LEU A 89 -16.76 10.79 8.97
CA LEU A 89 -15.33 10.63 9.23
C LEU A 89 -14.48 11.18 8.09
N LYS A 90 -13.25 11.55 8.43
CA LYS A 90 -12.24 11.97 7.45
C LYS A 90 -11.73 10.77 6.65
N LEU A 91 -11.51 10.95 5.34
CA LEU A 91 -10.89 9.96 4.46
C LEU A 91 -9.41 10.30 4.26
N ILE A 92 -8.52 9.33 4.42
CA ILE A 92 -7.08 9.48 4.23
C ILE A 92 -6.62 8.50 3.17
N SER A 93 -5.95 8.99 2.14
CA SER A 93 -5.29 8.17 1.13
C SER A 93 -3.83 7.92 1.51
N VAL A 94 -3.40 6.66 1.50
CA VAL A 94 -2.01 6.27 1.73
C VAL A 94 -1.44 5.64 0.46
N PRO A 95 -0.39 6.23 -0.17
CA PRO A 95 0.22 5.65 -1.36
C PRO A 95 0.78 4.26 -1.07
N THR A 96 0.45 3.27 -1.91
CA THR A 96 0.81 1.86 -1.66
C THR A 96 2.32 1.64 -1.62
N LEU A 97 3.09 2.38 -2.42
CA LEU A 97 4.55 2.24 -2.41
C LEU A 97 5.19 2.83 -1.15
N GLU A 98 4.65 3.94 -0.61
CA GLU A 98 5.07 4.46 0.70
C GLU A 98 4.73 3.48 1.82
N LEU A 99 3.54 2.87 1.75
CA LEU A 99 3.10 1.85 2.70
C LEU A 99 4.07 0.66 2.76
N LEU A 100 4.54 0.18 1.60
CA LEU A 100 5.54 -0.89 1.52
C LEU A 100 6.88 -0.52 2.18
N CYS A 101 7.25 0.75 2.22
CA CYS A 101 8.50 1.19 2.84
C CYS A 101 8.44 1.12 4.38
N VAL A 102 7.27 1.25 4.99
CA VAL A 102 7.13 1.32 6.46
C VAL A 102 7.70 0.09 7.17
N PRO A 103 7.31 -1.17 6.83
CA PRO A 103 7.87 -2.34 7.49
C PRO A 103 9.38 -2.50 7.29
N VAL A 104 9.92 -2.03 6.17
CA VAL A 104 11.37 -2.04 5.90
C VAL A 104 12.08 -1.06 6.82
N LEU A 105 11.58 0.15 6.96
CA LEU A 105 12.17 1.17 7.84
C LEU A 105 12.07 0.80 9.32
N LEU A 106 11.04 0.06 9.73
CA LEU A 106 10.84 -0.35 11.12
C LEU A 106 11.60 -1.61 11.52
N ARG A 107 11.85 -2.54 10.59
CA ARG A 107 12.41 -3.87 10.88
C ARG A 107 13.82 -4.06 10.40
N GLU A 108 14.20 -3.40 9.31
CA GLU A 108 15.49 -3.58 8.66
C GLU A 108 16.44 -2.43 8.97
N MET A 109 17.71 -2.76 9.14
CA MET A 109 18.75 -1.75 9.26
C MET A 109 19.12 -1.22 7.88
N VAL A 110 18.38 -0.22 7.41
CA VAL A 110 18.67 0.48 6.15
C VAL A 110 19.81 1.46 6.39
N GLU A 111 20.91 1.30 5.65
CA GLU A 111 22.10 2.14 5.78
C GLU A 111 21.80 3.62 5.46
N GLU A 112 22.58 4.51 6.06
CA GLU A 112 22.49 5.93 5.75
C GLU A 112 22.87 6.20 4.28
N GLY A 113 22.05 7.02 3.60
CA GLY A 113 22.22 7.31 2.18
C GLY A 113 21.71 6.24 1.23
N ALA A 114 21.28 5.07 1.72
CA ALA A 114 20.65 4.06 0.87
C ALA A 114 19.24 4.49 0.43
N LEU A 115 18.83 3.98 -0.73
CA LEU A 115 17.51 4.25 -1.32
C LEU A 115 16.58 3.05 -1.17
N LEU A 116 15.29 3.32 -1.13
CA LEU A 116 14.20 2.36 -1.06
C LEU A 116 13.50 2.30 -2.42
N CYS A 117 13.32 1.10 -2.96
CA CYS A 117 12.62 0.88 -4.21
C CYS A 117 11.52 -0.20 -4.02
N PRO A 118 10.37 0.19 -3.47
CA PRO A 118 9.19 -0.68 -3.39
C PRO A 118 8.69 -1.02 -4.78
N MET A 119 8.31 -2.29 -4.99
CA MET A 119 7.86 -2.81 -6.27
C MET A 119 6.56 -3.61 -6.13
N ILE A 120 5.53 -3.20 -6.87
CA ILE A 120 4.29 -3.98 -7.04
C ILE A 120 4.34 -4.69 -8.38
N ASP A 121 3.95 -5.96 -8.42
CA ASP A 121 3.90 -6.74 -9.65
C ASP A 121 2.83 -6.19 -10.61
N ALA A 122 3.25 -5.75 -11.82
CA ALA A 122 2.38 -5.31 -12.90
C ALA A 122 2.30 -6.33 -14.04
N ARG A 123 2.64 -7.60 -13.76
CA ARG A 123 2.73 -8.74 -14.69
C ARG A 123 3.92 -8.67 -15.63
N ARG A 124 4.31 -9.84 -16.20
CA ARG A 124 5.51 -9.99 -17.04
C ARG A 124 6.73 -9.37 -16.34
N MET A 125 7.64 -8.73 -17.05
CA MET A 125 8.80 -8.00 -16.49
C MET A 125 8.46 -6.54 -16.17
N GLU A 126 7.20 -6.22 -15.89
CA GLU A 126 6.77 -4.88 -15.53
C GLU A 126 6.42 -4.78 -14.04
N VAL A 127 6.83 -3.68 -13.42
CA VAL A 127 6.52 -3.36 -12.02
C VAL A 127 6.03 -1.92 -11.90
N TYR A 128 5.19 -1.67 -10.90
CA TYR A 128 4.96 -0.30 -10.43
C TYR A 128 5.99 -0.01 -9.35
N ALA A 129 6.84 0.98 -9.57
CA ALA A 129 7.92 1.31 -8.65
C ALA A 129 8.16 2.82 -8.54
N GLY A 130 8.65 3.24 -7.41
CA GLY A 130 9.20 4.55 -7.13
C GLY A 130 10.56 4.40 -6.44
N VAL A 131 11.34 5.47 -6.34
CA VAL A 131 12.58 5.46 -5.56
C VAL A 131 12.48 6.53 -4.49
N TYR A 132 12.71 6.14 -3.23
CA TYR A 132 12.55 7.00 -2.08
C TYR A 132 13.82 7.06 -1.24
N ASP A 133 14.04 8.19 -0.55
CA ASP A 133 14.99 8.24 0.55
C ASP A 133 14.37 7.66 1.85
N ARG A 134 15.16 7.58 2.93
CA ARG A 134 14.70 7.08 4.23
C ARG A 134 13.61 7.94 4.90
N ALA A 135 13.45 9.19 4.48
CA ALA A 135 12.38 10.08 4.94
C ALA A 135 11.12 9.97 4.08
N LEU A 136 11.06 8.99 3.16
CA LEU A 136 9.99 8.76 2.20
C LEU A 136 9.78 9.94 1.22
N ARG A 137 10.82 10.74 0.98
CA ARG A 137 10.78 11.74 -0.06
C ARG A 137 11.08 11.07 -1.40
N PRO A 138 10.27 11.32 -2.45
CA PRO A 138 10.51 10.71 -3.75
C PRO A 138 11.82 11.26 -4.36
N VAL A 139 12.74 10.35 -4.69
CA VAL A 139 13.94 10.60 -5.51
C VAL A 139 13.61 10.37 -6.98
N ARG A 140 12.66 9.47 -7.24
CA ARG A 140 12.02 9.25 -8.52
C ARG A 140 10.53 8.98 -8.29
N GLU A 141 9.71 9.67 -9.06
CA GLU A 141 8.27 9.49 -9.04
C GLU A 141 7.85 8.07 -9.46
N VAL A 142 6.65 7.69 -9.05
CA VAL A 142 6.06 6.38 -9.34
C VAL A 142 5.86 6.20 -10.84
N GLN A 143 6.34 5.09 -11.39
CA GLN A 143 6.23 4.72 -12.79
C GLN A 143 5.93 3.24 -12.97
N ALA A 144 5.45 2.88 -14.17
CA ALA A 144 5.35 1.51 -14.63
C ALA A 144 6.63 1.18 -15.41
N ASP A 145 7.52 0.43 -14.79
CA ASP A 145 8.83 0.08 -15.36
C ASP A 145 8.80 -1.28 -16.02
N VAL A 146 9.16 -1.35 -17.29
CA VAL A 146 9.58 -2.61 -17.92
C VAL A 146 11.06 -2.80 -17.57
N VAL A 147 11.31 -3.71 -16.62
CA VAL A 147 12.62 -3.83 -15.98
C VAL A 147 13.62 -4.53 -16.89
N ASP A 148 14.77 -3.86 -17.08
CA ASP A 148 15.98 -4.38 -17.71
C ASP A 148 17.23 -4.11 -16.82
N ALA A 149 18.41 -4.48 -17.28
CA ALA A 149 19.66 -4.33 -16.54
C ALA A 149 20.06 -2.86 -16.31
N GLU A 150 19.53 -1.92 -17.07
CA GLU A 150 19.88 -0.51 -17.03
C GLU A 150 18.88 0.33 -16.21
N THR A 151 17.68 -0.19 -15.99
CA THR A 151 16.53 0.56 -15.43
C THR A 151 16.86 1.30 -14.13
N TYR A 152 17.62 0.69 -13.20
CA TYR A 152 17.98 1.30 -11.91
C TYR A 152 19.47 1.64 -11.77
N LYS A 153 20.26 1.51 -12.81
CA LYS A 153 21.72 1.65 -12.80
C LYS A 153 22.20 3.03 -12.29
N THR A 154 21.47 4.09 -12.60
CA THR A 154 21.79 5.44 -12.15
C THR A 154 21.85 5.55 -10.63
N TRP A 155 20.93 4.89 -9.91
CA TRP A 155 20.91 4.88 -8.45
C TRP A 155 21.87 3.86 -7.86
N LEU A 156 21.96 2.67 -8.45
CA LEU A 156 22.86 1.60 -8.04
C LEU A 156 24.33 2.00 -8.13
N ASN A 157 24.72 2.81 -9.11
CA ASN A 157 26.07 3.35 -9.21
C ASN A 157 26.43 4.38 -8.12
N ARG A 158 25.41 4.93 -7.42
CA ARG A 158 25.62 5.93 -6.35
C ARG A 158 25.62 5.33 -4.96
N GLY A 159 25.01 4.16 -4.76
CA GLY A 159 24.91 3.53 -3.46
C GLY A 159 23.94 2.36 -3.44
N LYS A 160 23.69 1.84 -2.25
CA LYS A 160 22.77 0.73 -2.06
C LYS A 160 21.33 1.14 -2.34
N VAL A 161 20.61 0.25 -3.04
CA VAL A 161 19.18 0.35 -3.29
C VAL A 161 18.52 -0.93 -2.77
N TYR A 162 17.56 -0.79 -1.88
CA TYR A 162 16.78 -1.88 -1.33
C TYR A 162 15.52 -2.09 -2.16
N PHE A 163 15.41 -3.26 -2.78
CA PHE A 163 14.26 -3.70 -3.59
C PHE A 163 13.39 -4.65 -2.77
N PHE A 164 12.09 -4.39 -2.69
CA PHE A 164 11.15 -5.20 -1.92
C PHE A 164 9.71 -5.07 -2.45
N GLY A 165 8.80 -5.91 -1.93
CA GLY A 165 7.43 -6.01 -2.39
C GLY A 165 7.24 -7.09 -3.45
N GLY A 166 5.99 -7.35 -3.84
CA GLY A 166 5.62 -8.49 -4.70
C GLY A 166 6.26 -8.48 -6.10
N GLY A 167 6.70 -7.30 -6.58
CA GLY A 167 7.39 -7.16 -7.86
C GLY A 167 8.90 -7.39 -7.82
N ALA A 168 9.54 -7.33 -6.65
CA ALA A 168 10.99 -7.32 -6.54
C ALA A 168 11.64 -8.67 -6.91
N LYS A 169 11.02 -9.78 -6.49
CA LYS A 169 11.59 -11.12 -6.68
C LYS A 169 11.88 -11.46 -8.14
N LYS A 170 10.95 -11.15 -9.04
CA LYS A 170 11.13 -11.43 -10.48
C LYS A 170 12.21 -10.58 -11.15
N CYS A 171 12.58 -9.45 -10.53
CA CYS A 171 13.59 -8.52 -11.05
C CYS A 171 15.02 -8.89 -10.62
N MET A 172 15.18 -9.81 -9.67
CA MET A 172 16.45 -10.13 -9.02
C MET A 172 17.53 -10.61 -10.00
N GLU A 173 17.16 -11.44 -10.98
CA GLU A 173 18.09 -11.93 -11.99
C GLU A 173 18.46 -10.85 -13.03
N THR A 174 17.54 -9.93 -13.29
CA THR A 174 17.70 -8.85 -14.28
C THR A 174 18.50 -7.69 -13.69
N ILE A 175 18.22 -7.31 -12.43
CA ILE A 175 18.94 -6.26 -11.72
C ILE A 175 20.05 -6.90 -10.89
N ASN A 176 21.11 -7.36 -11.56
CA ASN A 176 22.28 -7.96 -10.89
C ASN A 176 23.38 -6.92 -10.70
N HIS A 177 23.45 -6.33 -9.50
CA HIS A 177 24.43 -5.28 -9.16
C HIS A 177 24.88 -5.42 -7.71
N PRO A 178 26.19 -5.16 -7.36
CA PRO A 178 26.69 -5.27 -5.98
C PRO A 178 25.92 -4.43 -4.94
N ASN A 179 25.34 -3.31 -5.37
CA ASN A 179 24.56 -2.41 -4.54
C ASN A 179 23.05 -2.71 -4.54
N ALA A 180 22.59 -3.74 -5.27
CA ALA A 180 21.20 -4.18 -5.22
C ALA A 180 20.98 -5.09 -4.01
N CYS A 181 20.16 -4.64 -3.07
CA CYS A 181 19.79 -5.37 -1.87
C CYS A 181 18.32 -5.78 -1.98
N TYR A 182 18.01 -7.07 -1.79
CA TYR A 182 16.64 -7.58 -1.88
C TYR A 182 16.12 -7.97 -0.51
N ILE A 183 14.90 -7.51 -0.17
CA ILE A 183 14.21 -7.86 1.07
C ILE A 183 12.94 -8.61 0.67
N ASP A 184 12.84 -9.86 1.11
CA ASP A 184 11.70 -10.74 0.82
C ASP A 184 10.59 -10.58 1.88
N GLY A 185 9.36 -11.02 1.54
CA GLY A 185 8.24 -11.07 2.48
C GLY A 185 7.65 -9.70 2.87
N ILE A 186 7.93 -8.64 2.13
CA ILE A 186 7.32 -7.33 2.35
C ILE A 186 6.00 -7.23 1.58
N GLU A 187 4.91 -7.02 2.31
CA GLU A 187 3.55 -6.88 1.81
C GLU A 187 2.93 -5.56 2.29
N PRO A 188 2.06 -4.92 1.47
CA PRO A 188 1.27 -3.78 1.93
C PRO A 188 0.16 -4.32 2.84
N LEU A 189 0.26 -4.05 4.13
CA LEU A 189 -0.73 -4.45 5.12
C LEU A 189 -1.31 -3.21 5.81
N ALA A 190 -2.60 -3.24 6.09
CA ALA A 190 -3.34 -2.15 6.71
C ALA A 190 -2.66 -1.62 8.00
N LYS A 191 -2.11 -2.51 8.83
CA LYS A 191 -1.41 -2.13 10.07
C LYS A 191 -0.19 -1.22 9.84
N TRP A 192 0.47 -1.33 8.69
CA TRP A 192 1.62 -0.47 8.37
C TRP A 192 1.23 0.93 7.92
N MET A 193 -0.08 1.20 7.69
CA MET A 193 -0.56 2.54 7.38
C MET A 193 -0.49 3.49 8.57
N GLN A 194 -0.49 2.97 9.80
CA GLN A 194 -0.64 3.75 11.03
C GLN A 194 0.25 5.01 11.06
N PRO A 195 1.60 4.95 10.92
CA PRO A 195 2.43 6.15 11.02
C PRO A 195 2.21 7.15 9.87
N LEU A 196 1.84 6.64 8.68
CA LEU A 196 1.55 7.50 7.53
C LEU A 196 0.19 8.18 7.66
N ALA A 197 -0.82 7.45 8.11
CA ALA A 197 -2.17 7.96 8.28
C ALA A 197 -2.24 9.01 9.41
N GLU A 198 -1.61 8.75 10.55
CA GLU A 198 -1.53 9.73 11.65
C GLU A 198 -0.83 11.01 11.22
N ARG A 199 0.31 10.90 10.52
CA ARG A 199 1.00 12.07 10.00
C ARG A 199 0.11 12.89 9.07
N ARG A 200 -0.62 12.24 8.14
CA ARG A 200 -1.53 12.90 7.21
C ARG A 200 -2.72 13.54 7.94
N LEU A 201 -3.28 12.86 8.93
CA LEU A 201 -4.36 13.39 9.75
C LEU A 201 -3.93 14.66 10.51
N MET A 202 -2.74 14.64 11.13
CA MET A 202 -2.17 15.80 11.84
C MET A 202 -1.88 16.98 10.90
N GLN A 203 -1.56 16.71 9.63
CA GLN A 203 -1.30 17.71 8.60
C GLN A 203 -2.57 18.14 7.85
N GLU A 204 -3.74 17.65 8.26
CA GLU A 204 -5.03 17.89 7.60
C GLU A 204 -5.05 17.48 6.12
N GLN A 205 -4.19 16.52 5.74
CA GLN A 205 -4.13 15.95 4.39
C GLN A 205 -5.21 14.86 4.24
N THR A 206 -6.44 15.29 4.04
CA THR A 206 -7.60 14.44 3.87
C THR A 206 -8.19 14.58 2.48
N GLU A 207 -8.90 13.56 2.03
CA GLU A 207 -9.52 13.49 0.72
C GLU A 207 -11.00 13.90 0.77
N ASP A 208 -11.51 14.42 -0.31
CA ASP A 208 -12.95 14.63 -0.47
C ASP A 208 -13.66 13.29 -0.66
N VAL A 209 -14.52 12.92 0.29
CA VAL A 209 -15.21 11.63 0.29
C VAL A 209 -16.06 11.43 -0.98
N ALA A 210 -16.64 12.50 -1.56
CA ALA A 210 -17.46 12.38 -2.76
C ALA A 210 -16.63 12.17 -4.04
N TYR A 211 -15.50 12.88 -4.16
CA TYR A 211 -14.75 12.97 -5.41
C TYR A 211 -13.44 12.20 -5.43
N TYR A 212 -12.96 11.69 -4.30
CA TYR A 212 -11.72 10.93 -4.25
C TYR A 212 -11.77 9.69 -5.17
N GLU A 213 -10.71 9.51 -5.95
CA GLU A 213 -10.45 8.32 -6.77
C GLU A 213 -9.04 7.77 -6.50
N PRO A 214 -8.83 6.44 -6.53
CA PRO A 214 -7.50 5.87 -6.38
C PRO A 214 -6.58 6.28 -7.54
N PHE A 215 -5.29 6.29 -7.26
CA PHE A 215 -4.27 6.51 -8.29
C PHE A 215 -4.13 5.27 -9.18
N TYR A 216 -4.74 5.32 -10.36
CA TYR A 216 -4.60 4.31 -11.40
C TYR A 216 -3.41 4.66 -12.30
N LEU A 217 -2.27 3.98 -12.10
CA LEU A 217 -1.06 4.25 -12.90
C LEU A 217 -1.21 3.80 -14.37
N LYS A 218 -2.15 2.89 -14.63
CA LYS A 218 -2.52 2.43 -15.97
C LYS A 218 -4.04 2.37 -16.12
N ASP A 219 -4.49 2.64 -17.33
CA ASP A 219 -5.89 2.44 -17.71
C ASP A 219 -6.28 0.96 -17.62
N PHE A 220 -7.53 0.71 -17.26
CA PHE A 220 -8.08 -0.63 -17.23
C PHE A 220 -8.20 -1.22 -18.64
N VAL A 221 -7.43 -2.25 -18.93
CA VAL A 221 -7.55 -3.03 -20.18
C VAL A 221 -8.35 -4.30 -19.89
N ALA A 222 -9.62 -4.31 -20.29
CA ALA A 222 -10.47 -5.49 -20.20
C ALA A 222 -9.88 -6.64 -21.01
N LYS A 223 -9.71 -7.82 -20.40
CA LYS A 223 -9.42 -9.04 -21.17
C LYS A 223 -10.66 -9.44 -21.92
N MET A 224 -10.61 -9.52 -23.25
CA MET A 224 -11.67 -10.19 -24.01
C MET A 224 -11.76 -11.64 -23.54
N PRO A 225 -12.94 -12.14 -23.21
CA PRO A 225 -13.11 -13.56 -22.89
C PRO A 225 -12.65 -14.39 -24.10
N LYS A 226 -11.84 -15.44 -23.86
CA LYS A 226 -11.57 -16.42 -24.92
C LYS A 226 -12.92 -16.97 -25.36
N LYS A 227 -13.23 -16.88 -26.69
CA LYS A 227 -14.40 -17.56 -27.24
C LYS A 227 -14.34 -19.01 -26.77
N LEU A 228 -15.32 -19.42 -25.99
CA LEU A 228 -15.63 -20.83 -25.78
C LEU A 228 -16.17 -21.34 -27.12
N LEU A 229 -15.35 -22.12 -27.84
CA LEU A 229 -15.78 -22.94 -28.97
C LEU A 229 -16.49 -24.16 -28.44
#